data_3c3c323fac696c4ac818de7608bc2781
#
_entry.id   3c3c323fac696c4ac818de7608bc2781
#
_cell.length_a   1.000
_cell.length_b   1.000
_cell.length_c   1.000
_cell.angle_alpha   90.00
_cell.angle_beta   90.00
_cell.angle_gamma   90.00
#
_symmetry.space_group_name_H-M   'P 1'
#
loop_
_entity.id
_entity.type
_entity.pdbx_description
1 polymer ?
#
loop_
_entity_poly.entity_id
_entity_poly.type
_entity_poly.pdbx_seq_one_letter_code
_entity_poly.pdbx_strand_id
1 'polypeptide(L)'
;NDKVKDRLVLIPRIYTNKPRTTGDGYKGIVHQPDPEKGEDFLGGLIAMRKMHIRAIEESGLTAADEMLYPENYWYLSDILSYVAIGARSVEDQQHRLVTSGFDIPAGMKNPTSGDFSVMLNSVVAAQASHNFIYRGWDVNTSGNPYAHTILRGSVNKYGRSIPNYHYEDLIQVVEMYEKRDLKNPATIVDANHSNSNKKFREQIRIVKEVLHSRKHDSAVENLVKGVMIESYIEEGTQKICDHIYGKSITDPCLGWDDSEHLLYTIADLV
;
A
#
# COMPACT_ATOMS: atom_id res chain seq x y z
N ASN A 1 19.83 3.32 -0.13
CA ASN A 1 19.65 2.70 1.19
C ASN A 1 20.75 3.08 2.18
N ASP A 2 22.03 2.90 1.85
CA ASP A 2 23.15 3.06 2.79
C ASP A 2 23.22 4.42 3.52
N LYS A 3 22.73 5.48 2.88
CA LYS A 3 22.71 6.82 3.49
C LYS A 3 21.57 7.05 4.48
N VAL A 4 20.53 6.21 4.50
CA VAL A 4 19.34 6.39 5.32
C VAL A 4 18.97 5.17 6.16
N LYS A 5 19.68 4.05 6.04
CA LYS A 5 19.34 2.75 6.65
C LYS A 5 19.30 2.77 8.18
N ASP A 6 20.02 3.70 8.81
CA ASP A 6 20.05 3.82 10.27
C ASP A 6 18.84 4.61 10.82
N ARG A 7 18.05 5.22 9.93
CA ARG A 7 16.87 6.02 10.26
C ARG A 7 15.58 5.51 9.62
N LEU A 8 15.67 4.94 8.41
CA LEU A 8 14.52 4.52 7.61
C LEU A 8 14.61 3.06 7.22
N VAL A 9 13.46 2.38 7.28
CA VAL A 9 13.26 1.09 6.62
C VAL A 9 12.59 1.37 5.28
N LEU A 10 13.30 1.03 4.19
CA LEU A 10 12.79 1.18 2.82
C LEU A 10 12.23 -0.17 2.34
N ILE A 11 10.97 -0.19 1.96
CA ILE A 11 10.29 -1.39 1.44
C ILE A 11 9.76 -1.07 0.05
N PRO A 12 10.45 -1.49 -1.02
CA PRO A 12 9.96 -1.35 -2.38
C PRO A 12 8.63 -2.09 -2.55
N ARG A 13 7.64 -1.37 -3.04
CA ARG A 13 6.36 -1.94 -3.39
C ARG A 13 6.23 -2.05 -4.90
N ILE A 14 6.09 -3.27 -5.39
CA ILE A 14 5.94 -3.55 -6.82
C ILE A 14 4.45 -3.73 -7.11
N TYR A 15 3.91 -2.92 -8.04
CA TYR A 15 2.52 -3.03 -8.45
C TYR A 15 2.37 -4.09 -9.55
N THR A 16 1.99 -5.28 -9.17
CA THR A 16 1.83 -6.39 -10.12
C THR A 16 0.40 -6.58 -10.62
N ASN A 17 -0.57 -6.02 -9.90
CA ASN A 17 -2.00 -6.10 -10.22
C ASN A 17 -2.67 -4.74 -10.17
N LYS A 18 -3.66 -4.52 -11.03
CA LYS A 18 -4.56 -3.36 -11.00
C LYS A 18 -6.01 -3.84 -10.96
N PRO A 19 -6.89 -3.25 -10.11
CA PRO A 19 -8.28 -3.65 -9.99
C PRO A 19 -9.14 -3.13 -11.17
N ARG A 20 -8.90 -3.67 -12.36
CA ARG A 20 -9.52 -3.29 -13.63
C ARG A 20 -10.62 -4.26 -14.03
N THR A 21 -11.69 -4.35 -13.26
CA THR A 21 -12.82 -5.25 -13.54
C THR A 21 -13.80 -4.72 -14.60
N THR A 22 -13.72 -3.42 -14.93
CA THR A 22 -14.51 -2.80 -16.01
C THR A 22 -13.99 -3.14 -17.42
N GLY A 23 -12.82 -3.77 -17.52
CA GLY A 23 -12.22 -4.17 -18.81
C GLY A 23 -11.30 -3.13 -19.43
N ASP A 24 -11.30 -1.89 -18.93
CA ASP A 24 -10.50 -0.80 -19.51
C ASP A 24 -9.12 -0.68 -18.86
N GLY A 25 -8.11 -0.48 -19.69
CA GLY A 25 -6.73 -0.18 -19.30
C GLY A 25 -5.90 -1.40 -18.86
N TYR A 26 -4.61 -1.16 -18.66
CA TYR A 26 -3.64 -2.19 -18.28
C TYR A 26 -3.95 -2.81 -16.91
N LYS A 27 -4.05 -4.13 -16.87
CA LYS A 27 -4.44 -4.90 -15.68
C LYS A 27 -3.29 -5.28 -14.75
N GLY A 28 -2.07 -4.92 -15.09
CA GLY A 28 -0.86 -5.30 -14.37
C GLY A 28 -0.20 -6.55 -14.93
N ILE A 29 1.05 -6.78 -14.49
CA ILE A 29 1.93 -7.83 -15.02
C ILE A 29 1.35 -9.24 -14.86
N VAL A 30 0.54 -9.48 -13.81
CA VAL A 30 -0.09 -10.79 -13.57
C VAL A 30 -1.07 -11.18 -14.69
N HIS A 31 -1.75 -10.21 -15.26
CA HIS A 31 -2.68 -10.49 -16.37
C HIS A 31 -2.05 -10.28 -17.75
N GLN A 32 -1.14 -9.30 -17.85
CA GLN A 32 -0.51 -8.88 -19.09
C GLN A 32 0.98 -8.64 -18.84
N PRO A 33 1.83 -9.69 -18.83
CA PRO A 33 3.27 -9.56 -18.67
C PRO A 33 3.91 -8.72 -19.78
N ASP A 34 3.31 -8.71 -20.95
CA ASP A 34 3.61 -7.80 -22.06
C ASP A 34 2.37 -6.89 -22.28
N PRO A 35 2.45 -5.59 -21.96
CA PRO A 35 1.31 -4.69 -22.03
C PRO A 35 0.76 -4.47 -23.45
N GLU A 36 1.50 -4.85 -24.50
CA GLU A 36 1.09 -4.74 -25.90
C GLU A 36 0.43 -6.02 -26.44
N LYS A 37 0.51 -7.11 -25.67
CA LYS A 37 -0.11 -8.40 -26.02
C LYS A 37 -1.40 -8.65 -25.25
N GLY A 38 -2.11 -9.70 -25.65
CA GLY A 38 -3.28 -10.21 -24.94
C GLY A 38 -2.94 -10.74 -23.54
N GLU A 39 -3.97 -11.14 -22.82
CA GLU A 39 -3.83 -11.72 -21.48
C GLU A 39 -3.06 -13.04 -21.52
N ASP A 40 -2.09 -13.20 -20.62
CA ASP A 40 -1.34 -14.42 -20.34
C ASP A 40 -1.16 -14.53 -18.81
N PHE A 41 -2.15 -15.13 -18.16
CA PHE A 41 -2.17 -15.19 -16.69
C PHE A 41 -1.06 -16.08 -16.12
N LEU A 42 -0.76 -17.21 -16.74
CA LEU A 42 0.31 -18.11 -16.28
C LEU A 42 1.69 -17.46 -16.46
N GLY A 43 1.96 -16.90 -17.63
CA GLY A 43 3.18 -16.11 -17.88
C GLY A 43 3.28 -14.91 -16.93
N GLY A 44 2.15 -14.29 -16.64
CA GLY A 44 2.06 -13.17 -15.70
C GLY A 44 2.42 -13.54 -14.25
N LEU A 45 1.95 -14.67 -13.74
CA LEU A 45 2.34 -15.16 -12.41
C LEU A 45 3.85 -15.42 -12.32
N ILE A 46 4.42 -16.02 -13.34
CA ILE A 46 5.87 -16.27 -13.43
C ILE A 46 6.63 -14.94 -13.51
N ALA A 47 6.17 -13.99 -14.30
CA ALA A 47 6.79 -12.68 -14.46
C ALA A 47 6.73 -11.87 -13.14
N MET A 48 5.59 -11.86 -12.45
CA MET A 48 5.40 -11.26 -11.14
C MET A 48 6.44 -11.78 -10.13
N ARG A 49 6.55 -13.09 -9.98
CA ARG A 49 7.49 -13.70 -9.03
C ARG A 49 8.94 -13.39 -9.39
N LYS A 50 9.32 -13.50 -10.66
CA LYS A 50 10.66 -13.16 -11.13
C LYS A 50 11.01 -11.69 -10.87
N MET A 51 10.06 -10.78 -11.05
CA MET A 51 10.26 -9.35 -10.79
C MET A 51 10.55 -9.09 -9.31
N HIS A 52 9.79 -9.71 -8.39
CA HIS A 52 10.04 -9.57 -6.95
C HIS A 52 11.38 -10.13 -6.53
N ILE A 53 11.74 -11.34 -7.00
CA ILE A 53 13.05 -11.96 -6.71
C ILE A 53 14.18 -11.05 -7.21
N ARG A 54 14.09 -10.60 -8.46
CA ARG A 54 15.09 -9.70 -9.06
C ARG A 54 15.21 -8.38 -8.27
N ALA A 55 14.09 -7.78 -7.87
CA ALA A 55 14.11 -6.56 -7.07
C ALA A 55 14.83 -6.74 -5.72
N ILE A 56 14.61 -7.87 -5.06
CA ILE A 56 15.30 -8.22 -3.80
C ILE A 56 16.80 -8.44 -4.04
N GLU A 57 17.16 -9.24 -5.03
CA GLU A 57 18.56 -9.58 -5.34
C GLU A 57 19.38 -8.36 -5.74
N GLU A 58 18.82 -7.49 -6.61
CA GLU A 58 19.52 -6.31 -7.12
C GLU A 58 19.59 -5.16 -6.11
N SER A 59 18.57 -4.98 -5.25
CA SER A 59 18.52 -3.86 -4.31
C SER A 59 19.02 -4.19 -2.90
N GLY A 60 19.03 -5.47 -2.51
CA GLY A 60 19.25 -5.90 -1.13
C GLY A 60 18.15 -5.44 -0.17
N LEU A 61 17.01 -4.97 -0.67
CA LEU A 61 15.84 -4.56 0.12
C LEU A 61 14.80 -5.68 0.13
N THR A 62 13.87 -5.61 1.07
CA THR A 62 12.70 -6.49 1.11
C THR A 62 11.67 -6.07 0.06
N ALA A 63 10.57 -6.79 -0.07
CA ALA A 63 9.54 -6.49 -1.07
C ALA A 63 8.14 -6.41 -0.45
N ALA A 64 7.29 -5.57 -1.06
CA ALA A 64 5.88 -5.47 -0.76
C ALA A 64 5.02 -5.57 -2.03
N ASP A 65 3.79 -6.04 -1.87
CA ASP A 65 2.77 -6.01 -2.93
C ASP A 65 1.37 -5.75 -2.33
N GLU A 66 0.40 -5.48 -3.19
CA GLU A 66 -1.01 -5.41 -2.80
C GLU A 66 -1.68 -6.77 -3.06
N MET A 67 -2.31 -7.34 -2.03
CA MET A 67 -3.13 -8.53 -2.19
C MET A 67 -4.47 -8.16 -2.81
N LEU A 68 -4.50 -8.08 -4.15
CA LEU A 68 -5.74 -7.84 -4.88
C LEU A 68 -6.62 -9.09 -4.93
N TYR A 69 -5.99 -10.24 -5.12
CA TYR A 69 -6.63 -11.56 -5.09
C TYR A 69 -5.95 -12.43 -4.04
N PRO A 70 -6.68 -12.92 -3.01
CA PRO A 70 -6.08 -13.74 -1.95
C PRO A 70 -5.33 -14.96 -2.46
N GLU A 71 -5.81 -15.57 -3.55
CA GLU A 71 -5.17 -16.73 -4.17
C GLU A 71 -3.77 -16.44 -4.72
N ASN A 72 -3.53 -15.23 -5.21
CA ASN A 72 -2.24 -14.84 -5.80
C ASN A 72 -1.15 -14.63 -4.74
N TYR A 73 -1.53 -14.35 -3.50
CA TYR A 73 -0.59 -14.15 -2.39
C TYR A 73 0.36 -15.35 -2.23
N TRP A 74 -0.13 -16.57 -2.40
CA TRP A 74 0.68 -17.79 -2.23
C TRP A 74 1.87 -17.91 -3.17
N TYR A 75 1.83 -17.23 -4.31
CA TYR A 75 2.95 -17.20 -5.25
C TYR A 75 4.06 -16.23 -4.82
N LEU A 76 3.83 -15.44 -3.75
CA LEU A 76 4.75 -14.42 -3.23
C LEU A 76 4.98 -14.54 -1.71
N SER A 77 4.24 -15.40 -1.00
CA SER A 77 4.20 -15.46 0.47
C SER A 77 5.57 -15.70 1.12
N ASP A 78 6.47 -16.37 0.42
CA ASP A 78 7.83 -16.68 0.89
C ASP A 78 8.85 -15.55 0.64
N ILE A 79 8.47 -14.48 -0.05
CA ILE A 79 9.38 -13.38 -0.43
C ILE A 79 8.88 -11.99 -0.04
N LEU A 80 7.60 -11.84 0.30
CA LEU A 80 7.06 -10.56 0.76
C LEU A 80 7.35 -10.33 2.24
N SER A 81 7.69 -9.09 2.59
CA SER A 81 7.82 -8.61 3.97
C SER A 81 6.68 -7.69 4.39
N TYR A 82 5.81 -7.32 3.45
CA TYR A 82 4.69 -6.43 3.68
C TYR A 82 3.59 -6.66 2.64
N VAL A 83 2.33 -6.60 3.06
CA VAL A 83 1.16 -6.69 2.18
C VAL A 83 0.23 -5.51 2.42
N ALA A 84 -0.28 -4.90 1.36
CA ALA A 84 -1.37 -3.95 1.45
C ALA A 84 -2.70 -4.58 1.01
N ILE A 85 -3.78 -4.25 1.71
CA ILE A 85 -5.14 -4.57 1.32
C ILE A 85 -5.77 -3.32 0.73
N GLY A 86 -6.18 -3.39 -0.53
CA GLY A 86 -6.66 -2.25 -1.29
C GLY A 86 -8.00 -1.69 -0.80
N ALA A 87 -8.29 -0.44 -1.15
CA ALA A 87 -9.50 0.25 -0.76
C ALA A 87 -10.81 -0.40 -1.27
N ARG A 88 -10.75 -1.21 -2.31
CA ARG A 88 -11.90 -1.96 -2.84
C ARG A 88 -12.02 -3.36 -2.24
N SER A 89 -10.97 -3.84 -1.61
CA SER A 89 -10.86 -5.19 -1.04
C SER A 89 -11.04 -5.21 0.48
N VAL A 90 -10.85 -4.08 1.16
CA VAL A 90 -10.85 -3.97 2.63
C VAL A 90 -12.20 -4.36 3.28
N GLU A 91 -13.29 -4.28 2.54
CA GLU A 91 -14.63 -4.70 2.99
C GLU A 91 -14.91 -6.18 2.72
N ASP A 92 -14.14 -6.83 1.86
CA ASP A 92 -14.31 -8.23 1.52
C ASP A 92 -13.88 -9.15 2.66
N GLN A 93 -14.78 -10.09 3.04
CA GLN A 93 -14.57 -11.00 4.16
C GLN A 93 -13.37 -11.91 3.94
N GLN A 94 -13.17 -12.41 2.72
CA GLN A 94 -12.08 -13.34 2.43
C GLN A 94 -10.72 -12.66 2.58
N HIS A 95 -10.57 -11.40 2.14
CA HIS A 95 -9.35 -10.63 2.37
C HIS A 95 -9.03 -10.46 3.85
N ARG A 96 -10.04 -10.15 4.69
CA ARG A 96 -9.89 -10.00 6.14
C ARG A 96 -9.48 -11.32 6.80
N LEU A 97 -10.16 -12.41 6.45
CA LEU A 97 -9.90 -13.75 6.99
C LEU A 97 -8.50 -14.25 6.59
N VAL A 98 -8.13 -14.13 5.32
CA VAL A 98 -6.80 -14.55 4.84
C VAL A 98 -5.69 -13.71 5.49
N THR A 99 -5.91 -12.39 5.65
CA THR A 99 -4.95 -11.51 6.33
C THR A 99 -4.71 -11.90 7.78
N SER A 100 -5.71 -12.47 8.47
CA SER A 100 -5.54 -12.96 9.85
C SER A 100 -4.58 -14.14 10.00
N GLY A 101 -4.24 -14.79 8.90
CA GLY A 101 -3.28 -15.89 8.85
C GLY A 101 -1.87 -15.49 8.43
N PHE A 102 -1.60 -14.19 8.19
CA PHE A 102 -0.26 -13.75 7.84
C PHE A 102 0.62 -13.56 9.07
N ASP A 103 1.89 -13.87 8.91
CA ASP A 103 2.97 -13.62 9.88
C ASP A 103 3.80 -12.35 9.54
N ILE A 104 3.39 -11.60 8.53
CA ILE A 104 3.99 -10.34 8.09
C ILE A 104 3.03 -9.16 8.28
N PRO A 105 3.54 -7.92 8.40
CA PRO A 105 2.71 -6.73 8.47
C PRO A 105 1.75 -6.59 7.29
N ALA A 106 0.49 -6.26 7.60
CA ALA A 106 -0.55 -6.06 6.60
C ALA A 106 -1.26 -4.71 6.82
N GLY A 107 -1.18 -3.84 5.82
CA GLY A 107 -1.80 -2.52 5.85
C GLY A 107 -3.20 -2.53 5.24
N MET A 108 -4.23 -2.20 6.03
CA MET A 108 -5.63 -2.11 5.62
C MET A 108 -5.94 -0.69 5.16
N LYS A 109 -6.10 -0.46 3.86
CA LYS A 109 -6.45 0.88 3.34
C LYS A 109 -7.87 1.26 3.74
N ASN A 110 -8.10 2.55 4.04
CA ASN A 110 -9.49 3.00 4.13
C ASN A 110 -10.22 2.78 2.79
N PRO A 111 -11.52 2.44 2.82
CA PRO A 111 -12.30 2.28 1.59
C PRO A 111 -12.36 3.57 0.78
N THR A 112 -12.78 3.48 -0.47
CA THR A 112 -12.89 4.66 -1.36
C THR A 112 -13.86 5.72 -0.83
N SER A 113 -14.86 5.33 -0.03
CA SER A 113 -15.77 6.22 0.69
C SER A 113 -15.09 7.06 1.79
N GLY A 114 -13.95 6.59 2.31
CA GLY A 114 -13.23 7.24 3.40
C GLY A 114 -13.67 6.84 4.80
N ASP A 115 -14.50 5.82 4.96
CA ASP A 115 -15.01 5.38 6.26
C ASP A 115 -13.91 4.76 7.13
N PHE A 116 -13.51 5.47 8.18
CA PHE A 116 -12.52 5.01 9.15
C PHE A 116 -13.01 3.83 10.01
N SER A 117 -14.32 3.75 10.26
CA SER A 117 -14.89 2.61 10.99
C SER A 117 -14.70 1.30 10.23
N VAL A 118 -14.97 1.32 8.93
CA VAL A 118 -14.75 0.16 8.03
C VAL A 118 -13.28 -0.23 8.02
N MET A 119 -12.39 0.75 7.88
CA MET A 119 -10.94 0.53 7.92
C MET A 119 -10.49 -0.14 9.23
N LEU A 120 -10.88 0.40 10.37
CA LEU A 120 -10.50 -0.16 11.68
C LEU A 120 -11.17 -1.49 11.98
N ASN A 121 -12.41 -1.69 11.54
CA ASN A 121 -13.06 -3.00 11.64
C ASN A 121 -12.34 -4.07 10.82
N SER A 122 -11.71 -3.71 9.70
CA SER A 122 -10.89 -4.64 8.94
C SER A 122 -9.60 -5.00 9.68
N VAL A 123 -8.99 -4.05 10.42
CA VAL A 123 -7.84 -4.33 11.29
C VAL A 123 -8.25 -5.24 12.46
N VAL A 124 -9.38 -4.97 13.11
CA VAL A 124 -9.94 -5.83 14.17
C VAL A 124 -10.13 -7.25 13.66
N ALA A 125 -10.76 -7.42 12.50
CA ALA A 125 -10.97 -8.73 11.89
C ALA A 125 -9.63 -9.42 11.55
N ALA A 126 -8.66 -8.69 10.98
CA ALA A 126 -7.35 -9.26 10.66
C ALA A 126 -6.54 -9.64 11.90
N GLN A 127 -6.73 -8.96 13.05
CA GLN A 127 -6.05 -9.29 14.30
C GLN A 127 -6.75 -10.40 15.10
N ALA A 128 -8.00 -10.74 14.76
CA ALA A 128 -8.74 -11.83 15.41
C ALA A 128 -8.37 -13.20 14.82
N SER A 129 -8.54 -14.24 15.65
CA SER A 129 -8.47 -15.63 15.17
C SER A 129 -9.75 -16.01 14.44
N HIS A 130 -9.64 -16.81 13.39
CA HIS A 130 -10.77 -17.28 12.60
C HIS A 130 -10.66 -18.76 12.23
N ASN A 131 -11.83 -19.39 12.05
CA ASN A 131 -11.94 -20.69 11.40
C ASN A 131 -12.81 -20.51 10.15
N PHE A 132 -12.30 -20.93 8.98
CA PHE A 132 -13.01 -20.78 7.71
C PHE A 132 -12.50 -21.77 6.65
N ILE A 133 -13.31 -21.98 5.61
CA ILE A 133 -12.90 -22.80 4.47
C ILE A 133 -12.17 -21.93 3.46
N TYR A 134 -10.91 -22.29 3.15
CA TYR A 134 -10.12 -21.64 2.12
C TYR A 134 -9.49 -22.68 1.19
N ARG A 135 -9.75 -22.56 -0.11
CA ARG A 135 -9.25 -23.49 -1.13
C ARG A 135 -9.54 -24.98 -0.85
N GLY A 136 -10.70 -25.25 -0.23
CA GLY A 136 -11.12 -26.60 0.14
C GLY A 136 -10.53 -27.11 1.46
N TRP A 137 -9.76 -26.33 2.17
CA TRP A 137 -9.19 -26.67 3.47
C TRP A 137 -9.97 -25.99 4.61
N ASP A 138 -10.12 -26.67 5.72
CA ASP A 138 -10.52 -26.08 7.00
C ASP A 138 -9.30 -25.38 7.59
N VAL A 139 -9.32 -24.04 7.63
CA VAL A 139 -8.19 -23.20 8.02
C VAL A 139 -8.50 -22.54 9.36
N ASN A 140 -7.55 -22.67 10.29
CA ASN A 140 -7.56 -21.94 11.55
C ASN A 140 -6.42 -20.92 11.56
N THR A 141 -6.74 -19.65 11.85
CA THR A 141 -5.77 -18.57 11.98
C THR A 141 -5.66 -18.09 13.41
N SER A 142 -4.49 -17.57 13.79
CA SER A 142 -4.22 -17.02 15.13
C SER A 142 -4.50 -15.53 15.26
N GLY A 143 -4.80 -14.85 14.15
CA GLY A 143 -4.82 -13.41 14.04
C GLY A 143 -3.43 -12.83 13.74
N ASN A 144 -3.40 -11.77 12.93
CA ASN A 144 -2.19 -11.04 12.57
C ASN A 144 -2.00 -9.81 13.45
N PRO A 145 -1.12 -9.84 14.48
CA PRO A 145 -0.93 -8.73 15.40
C PRO A 145 -0.31 -7.48 14.74
N TYR A 146 0.20 -7.60 13.53
CA TYR A 146 0.83 -6.53 12.77
C TYR A 146 -0.10 -5.90 11.72
N ALA A 147 -1.37 -6.31 11.67
CA ALA A 147 -2.36 -5.64 10.85
C ALA A 147 -2.59 -4.21 11.35
N HIS A 148 -2.57 -3.24 10.43
CA HIS A 148 -2.64 -1.81 10.76
C HIS A 148 -3.35 -1.03 9.65
N THR A 149 -3.54 0.28 9.83
CA THR A 149 -4.28 1.13 8.90
C THR A 149 -3.38 1.80 7.85
N ILE A 150 -3.96 2.07 6.67
CA ILE A 150 -3.36 2.95 5.65
C ILE A 150 -4.37 4.02 5.26
N LEU A 151 -3.99 5.30 5.38
CA LEU A 151 -4.79 6.44 4.96
C LEU A 151 -4.43 6.83 3.52
N ARG A 152 -5.39 6.74 2.60
CA ARG A 152 -5.17 7.01 1.17
C ARG A 152 -6.08 8.12 0.59
N GLY A 153 -6.77 8.86 1.46
CA GLY A 153 -7.83 9.78 1.07
C GLY A 153 -9.11 9.06 0.63
N SER A 154 -10.10 9.82 0.25
CA SER A 154 -11.41 9.33 -0.17
C SER A 154 -11.92 10.02 -1.42
N VAL A 155 -13.01 9.52 -1.98
CA VAL A 155 -13.76 10.16 -3.06
C VAL A 155 -15.19 10.30 -2.61
N ASN A 156 -15.70 11.53 -2.56
CA ASN A 156 -17.08 11.78 -2.16
C ASN A 156 -18.07 11.43 -3.30
N LYS A 157 -19.38 11.49 -2.98
CA LYS A 157 -20.46 11.19 -3.93
C LYS A 157 -20.48 12.05 -5.20
N TYR A 158 -19.75 13.16 -5.21
CA TYR A 158 -19.63 14.06 -6.37
C TYR A 158 -18.33 13.80 -7.16
N GLY A 159 -17.57 12.74 -6.84
CA GLY A 159 -16.31 12.41 -7.51
C GLY A 159 -15.12 13.26 -7.09
N ARG A 160 -15.26 14.10 -6.04
CA ARG A 160 -14.17 14.93 -5.54
C ARG A 160 -13.29 14.14 -4.56
N SER A 161 -11.98 14.22 -4.73
CA SER A 161 -11.02 13.70 -3.77
C SER A 161 -11.03 14.53 -2.50
N ILE A 162 -11.03 13.84 -1.36
CA ILE A 162 -10.96 14.40 -0.01
C ILE A 162 -9.74 13.77 0.66
N PRO A 163 -8.74 14.56 1.05
CA PRO A 163 -7.58 14.06 1.78
C PRO A 163 -7.98 13.59 3.20
N ASN A 164 -7.14 12.77 3.80
CA ASN A 164 -7.30 12.31 5.19
C ASN A 164 -5.94 12.10 5.88
N TYR A 165 -5.01 13.03 5.66
CA TYR A 165 -3.68 13.07 6.26
C TYR A 165 -3.41 14.30 7.13
N HIS A 166 -4.37 15.22 7.23
CA HIS A 166 -4.22 16.41 8.07
C HIS A 166 -4.19 16.02 9.55
N TYR A 167 -3.68 16.91 10.38
CA TYR A 167 -3.52 16.66 11.82
C TYR A 167 -4.82 16.15 12.47
N GLU A 168 -5.96 16.75 12.14
CA GLU A 168 -7.27 16.39 12.69
C GLU A 168 -7.70 14.98 12.29
N ASP A 169 -7.39 14.56 11.06
CA ASP A 169 -7.65 13.20 10.58
C ASP A 169 -6.79 12.19 11.37
N LEU A 170 -5.52 12.51 11.58
CA LEU A 170 -4.58 11.66 12.31
C LEU A 170 -4.99 11.50 13.77
N ILE A 171 -5.38 12.60 14.45
CA ILE A 171 -5.92 12.56 15.82
C ILE A 171 -7.19 11.73 15.89
N GLN A 172 -8.10 11.86 14.92
CA GLN A 172 -9.29 11.01 14.87
C GLN A 172 -8.93 9.53 14.82
N VAL A 173 -7.94 9.14 14.04
CA VAL A 173 -7.47 7.76 13.97
C VAL A 173 -6.85 7.32 15.30
N VAL A 174 -6.04 8.17 15.96
CA VAL A 174 -5.51 7.92 17.32
C VAL A 174 -6.66 7.57 18.29
N GLU A 175 -7.65 8.45 18.40
CA GLU A 175 -8.81 8.26 19.29
C GLU A 175 -9.58 6.96 18.96
N MET A 176 -9.67 6.62 17.70
CA MET A 176 -10.34 5.40 17.26
C MET A 176 -9.54 4.13 17.61
N TYR A 177 -8.21 4.19 17.58
CA TYR A 177 -7.35 3.10 18.06
C TYR A 177 -7.46 2.94 19.58
N GLU A 178 -7.44 4.02 20.35
CA GLU A 178 -7.54 4.01 21.81
C GLU A 178 -8.84 3.37 22.31
N LYS A 179 -9.92 3.48 21.56
CA LYS A 179 -11.22 2.87 21.86
C LYS A 179 -11.30 1.36 21.55
N ARG A 180 -10.20 0.79 21.02
CA ARG A 180 -10.14 -0.61 20.58
C ARG A 180 -8.94 -1.31 21.21
N ASP A 181 -9.11 -2.55 21.63
CA ASP A 181 -8.03 -3.40 22.13
C ASP A 181 -7.26 -4.00 20.93
N LEU A 182 -6.50 -3.15 20.23
CA LEU A 182 -5.70 -3.54 19.08
C LEU A 182 -4.21 -3.62 19.44
N LYS A 183 -3.56 -4.66 18.93
CA LYS A 183 -2.11 -4.84 19.11
C LYS A 183 -1.34 -3.95 18.12
N ASN A 184 -0.18 -3.47 18.54
CA ASN A 184 0.75 -2.71 17.69
C ASN A 184 0.07 -1.60 16.87
N PRO A 185 -0.59 -0.61 17.49
CA PRO A 185 -1.25 0.48 16.77
C PRO A 185 -0.28 1.16 15.82
N ALA A 186 -0.65 1.21 14.54
CA ALA A 186 0.15 1.85 13.50
C ALA A 186 -0.73 2.37 12.36
N THR A 187 -0.26 3.44 11.74
CA THR A 187 -0.85 4.02 10.53
C THR A 187 0.25 4.36 9.54
N ILE A 188 0.03 4.03 8.28
CA ILE A 188 0.84 4.49 7.15
C ILE A 188 0.02 5.53 6.38
N VAL A 189 0.63 6.62 5.97
CA VAL A 189 -0.02 7.62 5.11
C VAL A 189 0.43 7.45 3.67
N ASP A 190 -0.52 7.10 2.81
CA ASP A 190 -0.33 7.07 1.36
C ASP A 190 -0.40 8.52 0.83
N ALA A 191 0.74 9.06 0.43
CA ALA A 191 0.88 10.46 0.02
C ALA A 191 0.31 10.73 -1.40
N ASN A 192 -0.05 9.69 -2.14
CA ASN A 192 -0.64 9.84 -3.48
C ASN A 192 -2.17 9.60 -3.46
N HIS A 193 -2.72 8.92 -4.45
CA HIS A 193 -4.14 8.60 -4.61
C HIS A 193 -5.06 9.84 -4.38
N SER A 194 -6.06 9.71 -3.50
CA SER A 194 -6.99 10.82 -3.22
C SER A 194 -6.38 11.88 -2.29
N ASN A 195 -5.34 11.55 -1.53
CA ASN A 195 -4.61 12.51 -0.69
C ASN A 195 -3.93 13.60 -1.52
N SER A 196 -3.36 13.24 -2.68
CA SER A 196 -2.77 14.20 -3.62
C SER A 196 -3.72 14.63 -4.75
N ASN A 197 -4.94 14.09 -4.79
CA ASN A 197 -5.83 14.21 -5.95
C ASN A 197 -5.13 13.74 -7.25
N LYS A 198 -4.26 12.74 -7.15
CA LYS A 198 -3.39 12.21 -8.23
C LYS A 198 -2.42 13.24 -8.82
N LYS A 199 -2.18 14.35 -8.13
CA LYS A 199 -1.13 15.32 -8.48
C LYS A 199 0.17 14.84 -7.84
N PHE A 200 0.92 14.01 -8.54
CA PHE A 200 2.05 13.27 -7.99
C PHE A 200 3.11 14.13 -7.29
N ARG A 201 3.34 15.37 -7.71
CA ARG A 201 4.29 16.29 -7.07
C ARG A 201 3.83 16.77 -5.69
N GLU A 202 2.53 16.70 -5.38
CA GLU A 202 1.99 17.02 -4.05
C GLU A 202 2.45 16.03 -2.98
N GLN A 203 2.89 14.83 -3.35
CA GLN A 203 3.41 13.85 -2.40
C GLN A 203 4.51 14.44 -1.50
N ILE A 204 5.40 15.28 -2.04
CA ILE A 204 6.49 15.92 -1.29
C ILE A 204 5.94 16.81 -0.18
N ARG A 205 4.94 17.65 -0.50
CA ARG A 205 4.30 18.53 0.47
C ARG A 205 3.54 17.74 1.53
N ILE A 206 2.78 16.73 1.11
CA ILE A 206 1.97 15.89 2.00
C ILE A 206 2.86 15.17 3.01
N VAL A 207 3.96 14.56 2.57
CA VAL A 207 4.92 13.90 3.46
C VAL A 207 5.47 14.87 4.50
N LYS A 208 5.86 16.09 4.09
CA LYS A 208 6.37 17.12 5.02
C LYS A 208 5.31 17.52 6.05
N GLU A 209 4.05 17.64 5.65
CA GLU A 209 2.94 17.97 6.55
C GLU A 209 2.69 16.85 7.57
N VAL A 210 2.70 15.60 7.14
CA VAL A 210 2.59 14.43 8.03
C VAL A 210 3.74 14.38 9.04
N LEU A 211 4.98 14.62 8.61
CA LEU A 211 6.14 14.66 9.49
C LEU A 211 6.07 15.85 10.45
N HIS A 212 5.53 16.98 10.02
CA HIS A 212 5.27 18.12 10.90
C HIS A 212 4.25 17.77 12.00
N SER A 213 3.14 17.11 11.63
CA SER A 213 2.12 16.66 12.58
C SER A 213 2.69 15.67 13.59
N ARG A 214 3.56 14.74 13.17
CA ARG A 214 4.28 13.81 14.05
C ARG A 214 5.15 14.56 15.08
N LYS A 215 5.86 15.59 14.64
CA LYS A 215 6.70 16.42 15.54
C LYS A 215 5.87 17.25 16.52
N HIS A 216 4.66 17.63 16.12
CA HIS A 216 3.76 18.47 16.92
C HIS A 216 3.10 17.69 18.06
N ASP A 217 2.79 16.42 17.86
CA ASP A 217 1.99 15.62 18.79
C ASP A 217 2.56 14.21 18.96
N SER A 218 2.84 13.83 20.19
CA SER A 218 3.42 12.53 20.53
C SER A 218 2.47 11.34 20.27
N ALA A 219 1.16 11.54 20.34
CA ALA A 219 0.20 10.48 20.02
C ALA A 219 0.20 10.19 18.51
N VAL A 220 0.30 11.25 17.69
CA VAL A 220 0.47 11.14 16.24
C VAL A 220 1.82 10.49 15.92
N GLU A 221 2.91 10.87 16.59
CA GLU A 221 4.22 10.27 16.42
C GLU A 221 4.21 8.76 16.72
N ASN A 222 3.51 8.39 17.82
CA ASN A 222 3.39 7.00 18.22
C ASN A 222 2.51 6.17 17.27
N LEU A 223 1.55 6.77 16.59
CA LEU A 223 0.66 6.09 15.66
C LEU A 223 1.21 6.03 14.23
N VAL A 224 1.66 7.16 13.67
CA VAL A 224 2.10 7.25 12.28
C VAL A 224 3.52 6.70 12.15
N LYS A 225 3.65 5.49 11.62
CA LYS A 225 4.92 4.76 11.52
C LYS A 225 5.61 4.90 10.16
N GLY A 226 4.92 5.42 9.16
CA GLY A 226 5.53 5.58 7.84
C GLY A 226 4.63 6.28 6.82
N VAL A 227 5.19 6.47 5.66
CA VAL A 227 4.52 7.03 4.49
C VAL A 227 4.68 6.10 3.28
N MET A 228 3.73 6.16 2.37
CA MET A 228 3.76 5.44 1.10
C MET A 228 3.86 6.47 -0.02
N ILE A 229 4.83 6.28 -0.92
CA ILE A 229 5.16 7.19 -2.01
C ILE A 229 5.09 6.41 -3.32
N GLU A 230 4.46 6.98 -4.34
CA GLU A 230 4.51 6.45 -5.70
C GLU A 230 5.63 7.12 -6.48
N SER A 231 6.64 6.34 -6.84
CA SER A 231 7.88 6.77 -7.47
C SER A 231 8.23 5.90 -8.67
N TYR A 232 8.87 6.49 -9.66
CA TYR A 232 9.43 5.78 -10.81
C TYR A 232 10.73 6.45 -11.25
N ILE A 233 11.37 5.98 -12.34
CA ILE A 233 12.61 6.61 -12.84
C ILE A 233 12.29 7.99 -13.42
N GLU A 234 11.33 8.02 -14.38
CA GLU A 234 10.85 9.27 -14.99
C GLU A 234 9.54 9.72 -14.34
N GLU A 235 9.38 11.01 -14.14
CA GLU A 235 8.17 11.57 -13.53
C GLU A 235 6.93 11.47 -14.41
N GLY A 236 5.76 11.44 -13.76
CA GLY A 236 4.46 11.49 -14.42
C GLY A 236 4.00 10.12 -14.92
N THR A 237 3.30 10.11 -16.04
CA THR A 237 2.75 8.91 -16.68
C THR A 237 2.76 9.05 -18.20
N GLN A 238 2.63 7.92 -18.91
CA GLN A 238 2.61 7.82 -20.36
C GLN A 238 1.53 6.84 -20.83
N LYS A 239 1.22 6.87 -22.11
CA LYS A 239 0.46 5.81 -22.77
C LYS A 239 1.38 4.63 -23.06
N ILE A 240 0.82 3.42 -23.17
CA ILE A 240 1.60 2.19 -23.46
C ILE A 240 2.42 2.37 -24.74
N CYS A 241 1.86 2.99 -25.79
CA CYS A 241 2.48 3.20 -27.09
C CYS A 241 3.59 4.28 -27.11
N ASP A 242 3.81 5.01 -26.03
CA ASP A 242 4.83 6.09 -26.02
C ASP A 242 6.25 5.54 -25.78
N HIS A 243 6.39 4.34 -25.23
CA HIS A 243 7.64 3.59 -25.02
C HIS A 243 8.77 4.35 -24.30
N ILE A 244 8.45 5.32 -23.45
CA ILE A 244 9.47 6.04 -22.67
C ILE A 244 9.96 5.12 -21.55
N TYR A 245 11.24 4.72 -21.61
CA TYR A 245 11.82 3.86 -20.59
C TYR A 245 11.75 4.52 -19.21
N GLY A 246 11.37 3.73 -18.20
CA GLY A 246 11.34 4.21 -16.81
C GLY A 246 10.17 5.14 -16.46
N LYS A 247 9.17 5.30 -17.34
CA LYS A 247 7.98 6.10 -17.09
C LYS A 247 6.75 5.24 -16.88
N SER A 248 5.95 5.58 -15.88
CA SER A 248 4.75 4.81 -15.50
C SER A 248 3.72 4.76 -16.63
N ILE A 249 3.14 3.59 -16.89
CA ILE A 249 1.99 3.39 -17.78
C ILE A 249 0.65 3.31 -17.02
N THR A 250 0.65 3.62 -15.72
CA THR A 250 -0.53 3.57 -14.85
C THR A 250 -0.72 4.89 -14.12
N ASP A 251 -0.57 4.94 -12.80
CA ASP A 251 -0.70 6.18 -12.05
C ASP A 251 0.56 7.07 -12.20
N PRO A 252 0.42 8.41 -12.21
CA PRO A 252 1.56 9.30 -12.31
C PRO A 252 2.40 9.26 -11.03
N CYS A 253 3.73 9.20 -11.19
CA CYS A 253 4.70 9.01 -10.13
C CYS A 253 5.66 10.19 -10.01
N LEU A 254 6.28 10.35 -8.83
CA LEU A 254 7.49 11.17 -8.70
C LEU A 254 8.62 10.58 -9.53
N GLY A 255 9.50 11.43 -10.09
CA GLY A 255 10.74 11.02 -10.70
C GLY A 255 11.78 10.58 -9.65
N TRP A 256 12.90 10.02 -10.13
CA TRP A 256 13.95 9.50 -9.26
C TRP A 256 14.55 10.59 -8.36
N ASP A 257 14.94 11.73 -8.93
CA ASP A 257 15.62 12.81 -8.19
C ASP A 257 14.75 13.36 -7.06
N ASP A 258 13.48 13.65 -7.34
CA ASP A 258 12.53 14.11 -6.35
C ASP A 258 12.29 13.07 -5.24
N SER A 259 12.25 11.79 -5.62
CA SER A 259 12.08 10.69 -4.68
C SER A 259 13.30 10.52 -3.77
N GLU A 260 14.51 10.60 -4.33
CA GLU A 260 15.75 10.53 -3.55
C GLU A 260 15.85 11.69 -2.57
N HIS A 261 15.61 12.93 -3.02
CA HIS A 261 15.58 14.11 -2.14
C HIS A 261 14.53 14.00 -1.04
N LEU A 262 13.36 13.44 -1.36
CA LEU A 262 12.31 13.24 -0.37
C LEU A 262 12.72 12.22 0.70
N LEU A 263 13.40 11.13 0.32
CA LEU A 263 13.93 10.15 1.29
C LEU A 263 14.95 10.78 2.24
N TYR A 264 15.86 11.64 1.75
CA TYR A 264 16.78 12.36 2.62
C TYR A 264 16.03 13.33 3.54
N THR A 265 15.03 14.05 3.01
CA THR A 265 14.19 14.94 3.80
C THR A 265 13.49 14.19 4.94
N ILE A 266 12.95 13.00 4.66
CA ILE A 266 12.31 12.15 5.68
C ILE A 266 13.35 11.75 6.73
N ALA A 267 14.50 11.26 6.30
CA ALA A 267 15.56 10.80 7.21
C ALA A 267 16.08 11.92 8.13
N ASP A 268 16.07 13.18 7.68
CA ASP A 268 16.50 14.33 8.48
C ASP A 268 15.42 14.80 9.47
N LEU A 269 14.16 14.44 9.24
CA LEU A 269 13.02 14.89 10.04
C LEU A 269 12.53 13.87 11.09
N VAL A 270 13.01 12.61 11.04
CA VAL A 270 12.65 11.53 11.97
C VAL A 270 13.73 11.22 12.98
#